data_2c5d23c61a19464d184c74ffb5513826
#
_entry.id   2c5d23c61a19464d184c74ffb5513826
#
_cell.length_a   1.000
_cell.length_b   1.000
_cell.length_c   1.000
_cell.angle_alpha   90.00
_cell.angle_beta   90.00
_cell.angle_gamma   90.00
#
_symmetry.space_group_name_H-M   'P 1'
#
loop_
_entity.id
_entity.type
_entity.pdbx_description
1 polymer ?
#
loop_
_entity_poly.entity_id
_entity_poly.type
_entity_poly.pdbx_seq_one_letter_code
_entity_poly.pdbx_strand_id
1 'polypeptide(L)'
;MIEMTIDSIRVSLMNYQHVVILKEKDSDRYLPIWIGPSEADAISIKLQNVDLARPMTHDLLKNAIFALESASGTVVSKIVVNDLRADTFYAQIIFESSDIPKPVGVKFASEGSSRRGHTNGSKMSVVWQGKEYKLELSSEWQESGDKFIEGINEDGLIFVLRFDKPSAQWLLNKIKLDSRPSDAIALAVRATVPIYVEEAVLDKAGIILDRETGKPIAPDKNGGKPGKSKVDEQELKKLSAFEPFINTLNLDDLGKRKS
;
A
#
# COMPACT_ATOMS: atom_id res chain seq x y z
N MET A 1 0.22 9.60 -3.87
CA MET A 1 -0.34 8.22 -4.09
C MET A 1 -0.79 8.08 -5.54
N ILE A 2 -0.43 7.00 -6.18
CA ILE A 2 -0.68 6.72 -7.60
C ILE A 2 -1.50 5.42 -7.67
N GLU A 3 -2.59 5.43 -8.43
CA GLU A 3 -3.43 4.25 -8.63
C GLU A 3 -2.76 3.25 -9.56
N MET A 4 -2.71 1.99 -9.13
CA MET A 4 -2.08 0.91 -9.86
C MET A 4 -3.08 -0.21 -10.14
N THR A 5 -2.84 -0.93 -11.21
CA THR A 5 -3.54 -2.17 -11.55
C THR A 5 -2.56 -3.33 -11.59
N ILE A 6 -3.03 -4.55 -11.34
CA ILE A 6 -2.19 -5.73 -11.52
C ILE A 6 -2.10 -6.00 -13.03
N ASP A 7 -0.90 -5.87 -13.58
CA ASP A 7 -0.63 -6.21 -14.98
C ASP A 7 -0.48 -7.72 -15.15
N SER A 8 0.41 -8.32 -14.37
CA SER A 8 0.70 -9.75 -14.46
C SER A 8 1.35 -10.30 -13.20
N ILE A 9 1.31 -11.62 -13.06
CA ILE A 9 2.13 -12.37 -12.10
C ILE A 9 3.08 -13.25 -12.92
N ARG A 10 4.38 -13.17 -12.60
CA ARG A 10 5.41 -13.87 -13.35
C ARG A 10 6.27 -14.73 -12.43
N VAL A 11 6.87 -15.76 -13.01
CA VAL A 11 7.82 -16.64 -12.32
C VAL A 11 9.16 -16.53 -13.01
N SER A 12 10.21 -16.22 -12.26
CA SER A 12 11.58 -16.27 -12.77
C SER A 12 12.00 -17.71 -12.99
N LEU A 13 12.36 -18.06 -14.22
CA LEU A 13 12.80 -19.41 -14.57
C LEU A 13 14.17 -19.76 -13.98
N MET A 14 14.95 -18.77 -13.55
CA MET A 14 16.29 -19.00 -13.01
C MET A 14 16.28 -19.38 -11.53
N ASN A 15 15.40 -18.77 -10.74
CA ASN A 15 15.37 -18.92 -9.28
C ASN A 15 13.99 -19.27 -8.73
N TYR A 16 13.01 -19.51 -9.59
CA TYR A 16 11.62 -19.82 -9.24
C TYR A 16 10.95 -18.79 -8.33
N GLN A 17 11.47 -17.57 -8.31
CA GLN A 17 10.85 -16.49 -7.56
C GLN A 17 9.63 -15.93 -8.29
N HIS A 18 8.59 -15.63 -7.54
CA HIS A 18 7.37 -15.05 -8.05
C HIS A 18 7.41 -13.52 -7.91
N VAL A 19 6.88 -12.82 -8.89
CA VAL A 19 6.77 -11.37 -8.87
C VAL A 19 5.38 -10.95 -9.33
N VAL A 20 4.73 -10.07 -8.60
CA VAL A 20 3.55 -9.35 -9.07
C VAL A 20 4.01 -8.06 -9.70
N ILE A 21 3.51 -7.76 -10.88
CA ILE A 21 3.81 -6.54 -11.62
C ILE A 21 2.59 -5.64 -11.53
N LEU A 22 2.75 -4.52 -10.86
CA LEU A 22 1.75 -3.46 -10.82
C LEU A 22 2.05 -2.46 -11.94
N LYS A 23 1.02 -2.00 -12.63
CA LYS A 23 1.10 -0.97 -13.67
C LYS A 23 0.34 0.27 -13.23
N GLU A 24 0.94 1.44 -13.39
CA GLU A 24 0.24 2.71 -13.22
C GLU A 24 -0.90 2.82 -14.23
N LYS A 25 -2.08 3.26 -13.78
CA LYS A 25 -3.31 3.25 -14.57
C LYS A 25 -3.19 4.06 -15.85
N ASP A 26 -2.56 5.23 -15.78
CA ASP A 26 -2.51 6.20 -16.86
C ASP A 26 -1.10 6.39 -17.46
N SER A 27 -0.15 5.51 -17.15
CA SER A 27 1.23 5.60 -17.66
C SER A 27 1.84 4.22 -17.92
N ASP A 28 3.09 4.24 -18.43
CA ASP A 28 3.86 3.04 -18.69
C ASP A 28 4.92 2.81 -17.58
N ARG A 29 4.63 3.26 -16.36
CA ARG A 29 5.43 2.94 -15.18
C ARG A 29 4.91 1.66 -14.54
N TYR A 30 5.82 0.79 -14.18
CA TYR A 30 5.54 -0.50 -13.58
C TYR A 30 6.30 -0.64 -12.27
N LEU A 31 5.71 -1.34 -11.31
CA LEU A 31 6.33 -1.67 -10.04
C LEU A 31 6.34 -3.20 -9.88
N PRO A 32 7.50 -3.85 -10.03
CA PRO A 32 7.65 -5.27 -9.69
C PRO A 32 7.82 -5.44 -8.19
N ILE A 33 7.08 -6.38 -7.60
CA ILE A 33 7.17 -6.71 -6.17
C ILE A 33 7.37 -8.23 -6.06
N TRP A 34 8.45 -8.65 -5.42
CA TRP A 34 8.69 -10.06 -5.13
C TRP A 34 7.72 -10.57 -4.08
N ILE A 35 7.12 -11.73 -4.33
CA ILE A 35 6.12 -12.36 -3.46
C ILE A 35 6.40 -13.85 -3.33
N GLY A 36 5.87 -14.47 -2.28
CA GLY A 36 5.96 -15.91 -2.11
C GLY A 36 5.08 -16.68 -3.09
N PRO A 37 5.39 -17.96 -3.35
CA PRO A 37 4.61 -18.79 -4.27
C PRO A 37 3.15 -18.94 -3.82
N SER A 38 2.91 -19.15 -2.53
CA SER A 38 1.55 -19.29 -1.98
C SER A 38 0.69 -18.04 -2.18
N GLU A 39 1.31 -16.87 -2.02
CA GLU A 39 0.65 -15.58 -2.21
C GLU A 39 0.40 -15.32 -3.71
N ALA A 40 1.36 -15.68 -4.58
CA ALA A 40 1.20 -15.61 -6.02
C ALA A 40 0.04 -16.47 -6.51
N ASP A 41 -0.04 -17.73 -6.03
CA ASP A 41 -1.14 -18.65 -6.34
C ASP A 41 -2.48 -18.07 -5.86
N ALA A 42 -2.51 -17.55 -4.62
CA ALA A 42 -3.73 -16.97 -4.06
C ALA A 42 -4.26 -15.79 -4.89
N ILE A 43 -3.37 -14.92 -5.37
CA ILE A 43 -3.75 -13.78 -6.22
C ILE A 43 -4.19 -14.30 -7.60
N SER A 44 -3.41 -15.20 -8.23
CA SER A 44 -3.68 -15.75 -9.56
C SER A 44 -5.04 -16.46 -9.65
N ILE A 45 -5.34 -17.32 -8.68
CA ILE A 45 -6.61 -18.06 -8.59
C ILE A 45 -7.79 -17.06 -8.54
N LYS A 46 -7.66 -15.99 -7.76
CA LYS A 46 -8.72 -14.98 -7.67
C LYS A 46 -8.86 -14.17 -8.95
N LEU A 47 -7.76 -13.78 -9.60
CA LEU A 47 -7.79 -13.04 -10.85
C LEU A 47 -8.38 -13.85 -12.01
N GLN A 48 -8.18 -15.17 -11.99
CA GLN A 48 -8.75 -16.10 -12.98
C GLN A 48 -10.18 -16.52 -12.66
N ASN A 49 -10.76 -16.04 -11.53
CA ASN A 49 -12.09 -16.38 -11.04
C ASN A 49 -12.31 -17.92 -10.95
N VAL A 50 -11.29 -18.64 -10.49
CA VAL A 50 -11.40 -20.09 -10.29
C VAL A 50 -12.22 -20.36 -9.02
N ASP A 51 -13.28 -21.14 -9.16
CA ASP A 51 -14.11 -21.57 -8.05
C ASP A 51 -13.40 -22.69 -7.27
N LEU A 52 -13.21 -22.48 -5.99
CA LEU A 52 -12.62 -23.45 -5.08
C LEU A 52 -13.70 -24.05 -4.19
N ALA A 53 -13.58 -25.36 -3.91
CA ALA A 53 -14.51 -26.07 -3.01
C ALA A 53 -14.52 -25.53 -1.58
N ARG A 54 -13.44 -24.88 -1.15
CA ARG A 54 -13.30 -24.23 0.18
C ARG A 54 -12.58 -22.90 0.06
N PRO A 55 -12.91 -21.90 0.91
CA PRO A 55 -12.23 -20.61 0.91
C PRO A 55 -10.77 -20.77 1.31
N MET A 56 -9.88 -20.02 0.63
CA MET A 56 -8.50 -19.83 1.02
C MET A 56 -8.36 -18.89 2.23
N THR A 57 -7.17 -18.80 2.80
CA THR A 57 -6.89 -17.91 3.94
C THR A 57 -7.29 -16.45 3.68
N HIS A 58 -7.00 -15.93 2.49
CA HIS A 58 -7.37 -14.55 2.14
C HIS A 58 -8.88 -14.38 1.91
N ASP A 59 -9.60 -15.43 1.48
CA ASP A 59 -11.08 -15.42 1.40
C ASP A 59 -11.68 -15.40 2.80
N LEU A 60 -11.12 -16.21 3.72
CA LEU A 60 -11.54 -16.21 5.12
C LEU A 60 -11.29 -14.83 5.76
N LEU A 61 -10.11 -14.24 5.54
CA LEU A 61 -9.78 -12.90 6.05
C LEU A 61 -10.78 -11.86 5.52
N LYS A 62 -11.02 -11.82 4.21
CA LYS A 62 -12.01 -10.93 3.58
C LYS A 62 -13.40 -11.13 4.20
N ASN A 63 -13.85 -12.37 4.36
CA ASN A 63 -15.17 -12.67 4.90
C ASN A 63 -15.28 -12.27 6.38
N ALA A 64 -14.21 -12.47 7.18
CA ALA A 64 -14.17 -12.04 8.58
C ALA A 64 -14.24 -10.50 8.69
N ILE A 65 -13.52 -9.77 7.87
CA ILE A 65 -13.56 -8.30 7.82
C ILE A 65 -15.00 -7.86 7.48
N PHE A 66 -15.59 -8.38 6.42
CA PHE A 66 -16.93 -8.00 5.96
C PHE A 66 -18.04 -8.35 6.97
N ALA A 67 -17.90 -9.46 7.69
CA ALA A 67 -18.82 -9.79 8.76
C ALA A 67 -18.80 -8.78 9.91
N LEU A 68 -17.65 -8.12 10.13
CA LEU A 68 -17.46 -7.12 11.19
C LEU A 68 -17.73 -5.68 10.75
N GLU A 69 -17.84 -5.41 9.45
CA GLU A 69 -18.04 -4.05 8.91
C GLU A 69 -19.28 -3.37 9.49
N SER A 70 -20.42 -4.09 9.56
CA SER A 70 -21.66 -3.54 10.12
C SER A 70 -21.53 -3.17 11.60
N ALA A 71 -20.75 -3.92 12.37
CA ALA A 71 -20.52 -3.67 13.79
C ALA A 71 -19.49 -2.54 13.98
N SER A 72 -18.44 -2.53 13.18
CA SER A 72 -17.36 -1.54 13.29
C SER A 72 -17.73 -0.19 12.68
N GLY A 73 -18.56 -0.18 11.64
CA GLY A 73 -18.85 1.00 10.82
C GLY A 73 -17.61 1.50 10.06
N THR A 74 -16.67 0.60 9.80
CA THR A 74 -15.49 0.85 8.97
C THR A 74 -15.41 -0.20 7.88
N VAL A 75 -15.03 0.21 6.68
CA VAL A 75 -14.88 -0.64 5.49
C VAL A 75 -13.45 -0.57 4.97
N VAL A 76 -12.99 -1.64 4.36
CA VAL A 76 -11.72 -1.59 3.60
C VAL A 76 -11.94 -0.68 2.41
N SER A 77 -11.22 0.45 2.35
CA SER A 77 -11.37 1.42 1.27
C SER A 77 -10.34 1.25 0.17
N LYS A 78 -9.11 0.90 0.54
CA LYS A 78 -7.98 0.72 -0.39
C LYS A 78 -6.81 0.03 0.29
N ILE A 79 -5.83 -0.41 -0.53
CA ILE A 79 -4.51 -0.75 -0.03
C ILE A 79 -3.47 0.23 -0.58
N VAL A 80 -2.38 0.43 0.15
CA VAL A 80 -1.31 1.34 -0.24
C VAL A 80 0.04 0.66 -0.03
N VAL A 81 0.84 0.50 -1.08
CA VAL A 81 2.27 0.19 -0.92
C VAL A 81 2.96 1.51 -0.56
N ASN A 82 3.30 1.65 0.71
CA ASN A 82 3.62 2.95 1.29
C ASN A 82 5.11 3.21 1.53
N ASP A 83 5.93 2.17 1.54
CA ASP A 83 7.38 2.37 1.77
C ASP A 83 8.22 1.24 1.15
N LEU A 84 9.52 1.56 0.96
CA LEU A 84 10.57 0.63 0.56
C LEU A 84 11.83 0.92 1.38
N ARG A 85 12.20 -0.05 2.25
CA ARG A 85 13.38 0.04 3.13
C ARG A 85 14.23 -1.22 2.95
N ALA A 86 15.51 -1.06 2.70
CA ALA A 86 16.46 -2.16 2.57
C ALA A 86 15.89 -3.32 1.71
N ASP A 87 15.40 -2.98 0.51
CA ASP A 87 14.80 -3.89 -0.48
C ASP A 87 13.51 -4.61 -0.03
N THR A 88 12.93 -4.18 1.09
CA THR A 88 11.65 -4.70 1.59
C THR A 88 10.54 -3.68 1.37
N PHE A 89 9.51 -4.07 0.63
CA PHE A 89 8.30 -3.29 0.45
C PHE A 89 7.36 -3.44 1.64
N TYR A 90 6.77 -2.32 2.05
CA TYR A 90 5.74 -2.23 3.09
C TYR A 90 4.41 -1.82 2.47
N ALA A 91 3.32 -2.33 3.03
CA ALA A 91 1.99 -1.94 2.61
C ALA A 91 1.06 -1.73 3.80
N GLN A 92 -0.02 -1.00 3.56
CA GLN A 92 -1.06 -0.75 4.54
C GLN A 92 -2.43 -1.06 3.93
N ILE A 93 -3.28 -1.70 4.72
CA ILE A 93 -4.71 -1.82 4.46
C ILE A 93 -5.40 -0.64 5.14
N ILE A 94 -6.16 0.13 4.37
CA ILE A 94 -6.81 1.34 4.86
C ILE A 94 -8.29 1.07 5.07
N PHE A 95 -8.73 1.27 6.31
CA PHE A 95 -10.12 1.24 6.70
C PHE A 95 -10.62 2.67 6.88
N GLU A 96 -11.75 2.99 6.29
CA GLU A 96 -12.41 4.28 6.42
C GLU A 96 -13.82 4.11 6.99
N SER A 97 -14.38 5.16 7.58
CA SER A 97 -15.76 5.12 8.08
C SER A 97 -16.73 4.97 6.90
N SER A 98 -17.73 4.06 7.04
CA SER A 98 -18.65 3.74 5.95
C SER A 98 -19.56 4.91 5.56
N ASP A 99 -20.02 5.73 6.52
CA ASP A 99 -20.98 6.82 6.25
C ASP A 99 -20.64 8.11 7.01
N ILE A 100 -20.84 8.12 8.32
CA ILE A 100 -20.59 9.28 9.18
C ILE A 100 -19.43 8.98 10.11
N PRO A 101 -18.38 9.79 10.12
CA PRO A 101 -17.27 9.60 11.04
C PRO A 101 -17.78 9.57 12.49
N LYS A 102 -17.48 8.48 13.21
CA LYS A 102 -17.97 8.30 14.58
C LYS A 102 -17.10 9.07 15.57
N PRO A 103 -17.72 9.78 16.55
CA PRO A 103 -16.97 10.41 17.62
C PRO A 103 -16.19 9.37 18.42
N VAL A 104 -14.97 9.74 18.80
CA VAL A 104 -14.10 8.92 19.66
C VAL A 104 -13.65 9.73 20.86
N GLY A 105 -13.60 9.08 22.02
CA GLY A 105 -13.01 9.70 23.21
C GLY A 105 -11.50 9.74 23.06
N VAL A 106 -10.90 10.93 23.18
CA VAL A 106 -9.42 11.10 23.14
C VAL A 106 -8.97 11.69 24.45
N LYS A 107 -7.95 11.08 25.06
CA LYS A 107 -7.27 11.60 26.24
C LYS A 107 -5.79 11.71 25.94
N PHE A 108 -5.24 12.88 26.10
CA PHE A 108 -3.79 13.10 26.06
C PHE A 108 -3.20 12.87 27.44
N ALA A 109 -2.11 12.13 27.54
CA ALA A 109 -1.39 12.03 28.78
C ALA A 109 -0.86 13.43 29.17
N SER A 110 -1.17 13.89 30.38
CA SER A 110 -0.61 15.12 30.92
C SER A 110 0.87 14.88 31.20
N GLU A 111 1.75 15.24 30.26
CA GLU A 111 3.16 15.37 30.58
C GLU A 111 3.37 16.61 31.47
N GLY A 112 3.98 16.39 32.64
CA GLY A 112 4.52 17.47 33.44
C GLY A 112 5.50 18.28 32.58
N SER A 113 5.15 19.53 32.34
CA SER A 113 5.93 20.62 31.75
C SER A 113 7.25 20.23 31.07
N SER A 114 7.20 19.92 29.79
CA SER A 114 8.38 19.98 28.93
C SER A 114 8.19 21.02 27.84
N ARG A 115 9.09 21.96 27.86
CA ARG A 115 9.12 23.15 26.99
C ARG A 115 9.42 22.77 25.56
N ARG A 116 8.61 23.29 24.64
CA ARG A 116 8.90 23.54 23.22
C ARG A 116 9.14 22.35 22.27
N GLY A 117 8.13 22.01 21.50
CA GLY A 117 8.33 21.98 20.06
C GLY A 117 8.63 20.66 19.38
N HIS A 118 8.35 19.46 19.96
CA HIS A 118 8.23 18.23 19.18
C HIS A 118 7.20 17.32 19.84
N THR A 119 6.09 17.07 19.15
CA THR A 119 4.98 16.22 19.62
C THR A 119 5.23 14.71 19.41
N ASN A 120 6.34 14.33 18.79
CA ASN A 120 6.69 12.91 18.61
C ASN A 120 7.00 12.24 19.95
N GLY A 121 6.24 11.18 20.27
CA GLY A 121 6.40 10.38 21.48
C GLY A 121 5.42 10.70 22.61
N SER A 122 4.55 11.69 22.46
CA SER A 122 3.49 11.96 23.44
C SER A 122 2.48 10.81 23.44
N LYS A 123 2.14 10.33 24.66
CA LYS A 123 1.17 9.24 24.81
C LYS A 123 -0.26 9.80 24.79
N MET A 124 -1.13 9.11 24.11
CA MET A 124 -2.56 9.38 24.12
C MET A 124 -3.36 8.09 24.22
N SER A 125 -4.63 8.17 24.58
CA SER A 125 -5.55 7.04 24.44
C SER A 125 -6.77 7.44 23.64
N VAL A 126 -7.29 6.47 22.89
CA VAL A 126 -8.51 6.59 22.10
C VAL A 126 -9.50 5.54 22.54
N VAL A 127 -10.71 5.96 22.87
CA VAL A 127 -11.82 5.03 23.15
C VAL A 127 -12.62 4.86 21.89
N TRP A 128 -12.56 3.66 21.32
CA TRP A 128 -13.29 3.29 20.12
C TRP A 128 -14.04 1.97 20.35
N GLN A 129 -15.33 1.97 20.07
CA GLN A 129 -16.21 0.79 20.27
C GLN A 129 -16.15 0.21 21.70
N GLY A 130 -16.04 1.08 22.70
CA GLY A 130 -15.98 0.67 24.11
C GLY A 130 -14.62 0.12 24.57
N LYS A 131 -13.64 -0.01 23.67
CA LYS A 131 -12.28 -0.43 23.99
C LYS A 131 -11.34 0.77 23.99
N GLU A 132 -10.46 0.86 24.97
CA GLU A 132 -9.41 1.88 25.06
C GLU A 132 -8.14 1.37 24.37
N TYR A 133 -7.62 2.18 23.44
CA TYR A 133 -6.38 1.95 22.73
C TYR A 133 -5.35 2.98 23.19
N LYS A 134 -4.22 2.50 23.71
CA LYS A 134 -3.07 3.34 24.06
C LYS A 134 -2.25 3.57 22.79
N LEU A 135 -2.00 4.83 22.48
CA LEU A 135 -1.31 5.22 21.25
C LEU A 135 -0.11 6.09 21.59
N GLU A 136 0.94 5.94 20.79
CA GLU A 136 2.03 6.90 20.71
C GLU A 136 1.75 7.82 19.53
N LEU A 137 1.74 9.14 19.78
CA LEU A 137 1.48 10.15 18.77
C LEU A 137 2.65 10.16 17.77
N SER A 138 2.37 9.88 16.51
CA SER A 138 3.36 9.82 15.42
C SER A 138 3.40 11.09 14.61
N SER A 139 2.25 11.74 14.39
CA SER A 139 2.18 12.99 13.62
C SER A 139 0.94 13.82 13.97
N GLU A 140 1.05 15.12 13.68
CA GLU A 140 -0.04 16.09 13.76
C GLU A 140 0.09 17.03 12.55
N TRP A 141 -1.03 17.28 11.84
CA TRP A 141 -1.04 18.21 10.70
C TRP A 141 -2.38 18.90 10.54
N GLN A 142 -2.43 19.89 9.64
CA GLN A 142 -3.65 20.53 9.22
C GLN A 142 -3.85 20.34 7.72
N GLU A 143 -5.07 20.03 7.32
CA GLU A 143 -5.44 19.84 5.93
C GLU A 143 -6.84 20.41 5.72
N SER A 144 -7.01 21.27 4.70
CA SER A 144 -8.29 21.93 4.38
C SER A 144 -8.95 22.67 5.57
N GLY A 145 -8.13 23.14 6.51
CA GLY A 145 -8.60 23.83 7.71
C GLY A 145 -8.97 22.95 8.91
N ASP A 146 -8.98 21.63 8.74
CA ASP A 146 -9.18 20.66 9.80
C ASP A 146 -7.85 20.22 10.42
N LYS A 147 -7.90 19.90 11.71
CA LYS A 147 -6.77 19.37 12.46
C LYS A 147 -6.83 17.84 12.47
N PHE A 148 -5.71 17.21 12.16
CA PHE A 148 -5.55 15.76 12.20
C PHE A 148 -4.45 15.37 13.18
N ILE A 149 -4.61 14.21 13.80
CA ILE A 149 -3.58 13.54 14.57
C ILE A 149 -3.49 12.07 14.15
N GLU A 150 -2.29 11.54 14.21
CA GLU A 150 -2.02 10.13 13.95
C GLU A 150 -1.29 9.52 15.14
N GLY A 151 -1.76 8.37 15.60
CA GLY A 151 -1.11 7.63 16.67
C GLY A 151 -1.11 6.14 16.38
N ILE A 152 -0.05 5.47 16.82
CA ILE A 152 0.18 4.03 16.64
C ILE A 152 0.11 3.31 17.98
N ASN A 153 -0.53 2.14 18.01
CA ASN A 153 -0.54 1.27 19.17
C ASN A 153 0.61 0.23 19.12
N GLU A 154 0.76 -0.54 20.17
CA GLU A 154 1.76 -1.61 20.27
C GLU A 154 1.60 -2.74 19.24
N ASP A 155 0.38 -2.96 18.73
CA ASP A 155 0.07 -3.96 17.70
C ASP A 155 0.30 -3.44 16.26
N GLY A 156 0.78 -2.20 16.09
CA GLY A 156 1.02 -1.59 14.78
C GLY A 156 -0.24 -1.00 14.11
N LEU A 157 -1.39 -0.94 14.81
CA LEU A 157 -2.57 -0.24 14.31
C LEU A 157 -2.37 1.27 14.40
N ILE A 158 -2.59 1.96 13.29
CA ILE A 158 -2.47 3.41 13.21
C ILE A 158 -3.86 4.02 13.13
N PHE A 159 -4.19 4.87 14.11
CA PHE A 159 -5.43 5.62 14.16
C PHE A 159 -5.20 7.03 13.63
N VAL A 160 -5.95 7.44 12.64
CA VAL A 160 -5.98 8.82 12.13
C VAL A 160 -7.28 9.45 12.58
N LEU A 161 -7.17 10.49 13.38
CA LEU A 161 -8.31 11.21 13.94
C LEU A 161 -8.38 12.62 13.35
N ARG A 162 -9.60 13.10 13.08
CA ARG A 162 -9.90 14.46 12.65
C ARG A 162 -10.64 15.20 13.75
N PHE A 163 -10.24 16.40 14.05
CA PHE A 163 -10.97 17.26 14.97
C PHE A 163 -12.09 18.01 14.23
N ASP A 164 -13.31 17.74 14.61
CA ASP A 164 -14.49 18.42 14.10
C ASP A 164 -14.76 19.69 14.90
N LYS A 165 -14.49 20.84 14.33
CA LYS A 165 -14.62 22.14 15.01
C LYS A 165 -16.07 22.45 15.44
N PRO A 166 -17.11 22.19 14.60
CA PRO A 166 -18.50 22.46 14.98
C PRO A 166 -18.97 21.71 16.21
N SER A 167 -18.65 20.42 16.33
CA SER A 167 -19.03 19.59 17.47
C SER A 167 -18.01 19.60 18.59
N ALA A 168 -16.82 20.18 18.38
CA ALA A 168 -15.67 20.15 19.28
C ALA A 168 -15.27 18.71 19.69
N GLN A 169 -15.40 17.76 18.77
CA GLN A 169 -15.12 16.35 19.01
C GLN A 169 -14.05 15.81 18.06
N TRP A 170 -13.34 14.78 18.52
CA TRP A 170 -12.49 13.97 17.67
C TRP A 170 -13.32 12.89 16.97
N LEU A 171 -13.13 12.76 15.67
CA LEU A 171 -13.79 11.76 14.83
C LEU A 171 -12.75 10.77 14.32
N LEU A 172 -13.07 9.49 14.32
CA LEU A 172 -12.24 8.50 13.64
C LEU A 172 -12.34 8.73 12.13
N ASN A 173 -11.22 9.12 11.53
CA ASN A 173 -11.14 9.35 10.09
C ASN A 173 -10.78 8.07 9.34
N LYS A 174 -9.71 7.39 9.77
CA LYS A 174 -9.30 6.10 9.20
C LYS A 174 -8.45 5.31 10.18
N ILE A 175 -8.37 3.99 9.92
CA ILE A 175 -7.41 3.09 10.54
C ILE A 175 -6.51 2.55 9.43
N LYS A 176 -5.20 2.49 9.69
CA LYS A 176 -4.23 1.88 8.81
C LYS A 176 -3.67 0.65 9.51
N LEU A 177 -3.68 -0.48 8.82
CA LEU A 177 -3.12 -1.74 9.30
C LEU A 177 -1.90 -2.07 8.47
N ASP A 178 -0.74 -2.24 9.11
CA ASP A 178 0.49 -2.70 8.45
C ASP A 178 0.31 -4.12 7.91
N SER A 179 0.83 -4.38 6.72
CA SER A 179 0.77 -5.68 6.10
C SER A 179 1.89 -5.88 5.08
N ARG A 180 2.17 -7.13 4.74
CA ARG A 180 3.01 -7.41 3.57
C ARG A 180 2.25 -6.99 2.30
N PRO A 181 2.95 -6.48 1.26
CA PRO A 181 2.30 -6.12 -0.01
C PRO A 181 1.51 -7.26 -0.64
N SER A 182 2.02 -8.49 -0.58
CA SER A 182 1.35 -9.69 -1.11
C SER A 182 -0.01 -9.95 -0.45
N ASP A 183 -0.09 -9.81 0.89
CA ASP A 183 -1.33 -10.02 1.64
C ASP A 183 -2.34 -8.91 1.34
N ALA A 184 -1.87 -7.65 1.32
CA ALA A 184 -2.69 -6.50 0.97
C ALA A 184 -3.26 -6.62 -0.45
N ILE A 185 -2.45 -7.00 -1.44
CA ILE A 185 -2.88 -7.21 -2.83
C ILE A 185 -3.87 -8.38 -2.91
N ALA A 186 -3.59 -9.51 -2.23
CA ALA A 186 -4.48 -10.66 -2.21
C ALA A 186 -5.86 -10.33 -1.59
N LEU A 187 -5.89 -9.45 -0.59
CA LEU A 187 -7.13 -8.90 -0.04
C LEU A 187 -7.81 -7.94 -1.02
N ALA A 188 -7.05 -7.02 -1.64
CA ALA A 188 -7.60 -6.02 -2.56
C ALA A 188 -8.37 -6.66 -3.74
N VAL A 189 -7.80 -7.70 -4.37
CA VAL A 189 -8.47 -8.40 -5.48
C VAL A 189 -9.75 -9.14 -5.04
N ARG A 190 -9.86 -9.50 -3.76
CA ARG A 190 -11.04 -10.16 -3.19
C ARG A 190 -12.10 -9.17 -2.72
N ALA A 191 -11.67 -8.07 -2.14
CA ALA A 191 -12.54 -7.00 -1.67
C ALA A 191 -12.95 -6.04 -2.79
N THR A 192 -12.33 -6.14 -3.96
CA THR A 192 -12.55 -5.26 -5.12
C THR A 192 -12.28 -3.79 -4.76
N VAL A 193 -11.19 -3.55 -4.03
CA VAL A 193 -10.75 -2.21 -3.65
C VAL A 193 -9.51 -1.80 -4.43
N PRO A 194 -9.29 -0.50 -4.66
CA PRO A 194 -8.16 -0.01 -5.43
C PRO A 194 -6.82 -0.23 -4.72
N ILE A 195 -5.77 -0.38 -5.53
CA ILE A 195 -4.39 -0.51 -5.12
C ILE A 195 -3.69 0.81 -5.43
N TYR A 196 -3.01 1.37 -4.43
CA TYR A 196 -2.20 2.57 -4.58
C TYR A 196 -0.74 2.30 -4.21
N VAL A 197 0.14 3.09 -4.77
CA VAL A 197 1.56 3.13 -4.44
C VAL A 197 1.92 4.58 -4.11
N GLU A 198 2.73 4.80 -3.07
CA GLU A 198 3.28 6.13 -2.81
C GLU A 198 4.29 6.49 -3.90
N GLU A 199 4.26 7.75 -4.35
CA GLU A 199 5.14 8.22 -5.42
C GLU A 199 6.61 7.97 -5.11
N ALA A 200 7.03 8.20 -3.88
CA ALA A 200 8.39 7.93 -3.42
C ALA A 200 8.82 6.47 -3.56
N VAL A 201 7.89 5.51 -3.49
CA VAL A 201 8.17 4.09 -3.72
C VAL A 201 8.33 3.82 -5.21
N LEU A 202 7.42 4.38 -6.01
CA LEU A 202 7.47 4.23 -7.47
C LEU A 202 8.71 4.90 -8.07
N ASP A 203 9.15 6.03 -7.54
CA ASP A 203 10.39 6.71 -7.95
C ASP A 203 11.65 5.91 -7.59
N LYS A 204 11.61 5.13 -6.49
CA LYS A 204 12.75 4.30 -6.04
C LYS A 204 12.85 2.98 -6.79
N ALA A 205 11.74 2.33 -7.07
CA ALA A 205 11.69 0.95 -7.56
C ALA A 205 10.83 0.76 -8.82
N GLY A 206 10.21 1.83 -9.32
CA GLY A 206 9.45 1.80 -10.56
C GLY A 206 10.35 1.66 -11.77
N ILE A 207 9.86 0.95 -12.77
CA ILE A 207 10.52 0.78 -14.08
C ILE A 207 9.61 1.33 -15.18
N ILE A 208 10.20 1.91 -16.21
CA ILE A 208 9.51 2.27 -17.44
C ILE A 208 9.88 1.24 -18.49
N LEU A 209 8.91 0.70 -19.20
CA LEU A 209 9.16 -0.24 -20.28
C LEU A 209 9.00 0.46 -21.63
N ASP A 210 9.94 0.20 -22.52
CA ASP A 210 9.84 0.62 -23.92
C ASP A 210 8.69 -0.14 -24.62
N ARG A 211 7.79 0.57 -25.26
CA ARG A 211 6.59 -0.02 -25.89
C ARG A 211 6.90 -0.93 -27.08
N GLU A 212 8.04 -0.68 -27.76
CA GLU A 212 8.41 -1.43 -28.96
C GLU A 212 9.25 -2.66 -28.60
N THR A 213 10.18 -2.50 -27.65
CA THR A 213 11.14 -3.54 -27.28
C THR A 213 10.77 -4.28 -25.99
N GLY A 214 9.86 -3.72 -25.19
CA GLY A 214 9.50 -4.25 -23.87
C GLY A 214 10.65 -4.18 -22.85
N LYS A 215 11.77 -3.58 -23.18
CA LYS A 215 12.94 -3.49 -22.30
C LYS A 215 12.82 -2.29 -21.35
N PRO A 216 13.36 -2.40 -20.13
CA PRO A 216 13.41 -1.26 -19.22
C PRO A 216 14.18 -0.08 -19.81
N ILE A 217 13.57 1.10 -19.72
CA ILE A 217 14.23 2.38 -20.04
C ILE A 217 14.64 3.01 -18.72
N ALA A 218 15.89 3.46 -18.61
CA ALA A 218 16.30 4.25 -17.46
C ALA A 218 15.51 5.56 -17.40
N PRO A 219 14.98 5.97 -16.24
CA PRO A 219 14.27 7.23 -16.11
C PRO A 219 15.23 8.40 -16.37
N ASP A 220 14.88 9.26 -17.31
CA ASP A 220 15.65 10.45 -17.62
C ASP A 220 15.45 11.52 -16.53
N LYS A 221 16.49 11.87 -15.79
CA LYS A 221 16.44 12.83 -14.66
C LYS A 221 16.08 14.26 -15.07
N ASN A 222 15.94 14.55 -16.38
CA ASN A 222 15.80 15.91 -16.91
C ASN A 222 14.50 16.20 -17.66
N GLY A 223 13.42 15.43 -17.49
CA GLY A 223 12.09 15.80 -18.06
C GLY A 223 12.05 15.94 -19.59
N GLY A 224 13.03 15.42 -20.32
CA GLY A 224 13.14 15.42 -21.77
C GLY A 224 12.64 14.12 -22.39
N LYS A 225 12.21 14.16 -23.66
CA LYS A 225 11.78 12.99 -24.43
C LYS A 225 12.82 11.87 -24.38
N PRO A 226 12.40 10.59 -24.36
CA PRO A 226 13.31 9.46 -24.22
C PRO A 226 14.38 9.46 -25.32
N GLY A 227 15.59 9.76 -24.92
CA GLY A 227 16.78 9.68 -25.78
C GLY A 227 17.48 8.34 -25.56
N LYS A 228 18.07 7.79 -26.64
CA LYS A 228 18.90 6.58 -26.63
C LYS A 228 20.19 6.81 -25.82
N SER A 229 20.12 6.95 -24.50
CA SER A 229 21.30 6.99 -23.66
C SER A 229 21.59 5.61 -23.07
N LYS A 230 22.86 5.19 -23.16
CA LYS A 230 23.34 3.97 -22.52
C LYS A 230 23.12 4.11 -21.02
N VAL A 231 22.43 3.12 -20.45
CA VAL A 231 22.19 3.00 -19.01
C VAL A 231 23.54 3.03 -18.29
N ASP A 232 23.69 3.92 -17.31
CA ASP A 232 24.92 4.02 -16.52
C ASP A 232 25.03 2.79 -15.60
N GLU A 233 26.19 2.15 -15.54
CA GLU A 233 26.43 0.94 -14.73
C GLU A 233 26.09 1.11 -13.24
N GLN A 234 26.09 2.35 -12.74
CA GLN A 234 25.69 2.66 -11.37
C GLN A 234 24.17 2.66 -11.16
N GLU A 235 23.38 2.93 -12.20
CA GLU A 235 21.92 2.83 -12.16
C GLU A 235 21.47 1.38 -12.35
N LEU A 236 22.18 0.60 -13.17
CA LEU A 236 22.01 -0.86 -13.24
C LEU A 236 22.27 -1.54 -11.90
N LYS A 237 23.22 -1.08 -11.10
CA LYS A 237 23.47 -1.61 -9.75
C LYS A 237 22.34 -1.32 -8.76
N LYS A 238 21.56 -0.26 -8.94
CA LYS A 238 20.34 0.01 -8.15
C LYS A 238 19.19 -0.90 -8.57
N LEU A 239 19.19 -1.35 -9.81
CA LEU A 239 18.28 -2.35 -10.36
C LEU A 239 18.84 -3.78 -10.21
N SER A 240 19.99 -3.97 -9.56
CA SER A 240 20.69 -5.26 -9.49
C SER A 240 19.87 -6.36 -8.83
N ALA A 241 18.96 -6.02 -7.92
CA ALA A 241 17.98 -6.96 -7.38
C ALA A 241 16.98 -7.46 -8.45
N PHE A 242 16.74 -6.66 -9.50
CA PHE A 242 15.79 -6.95 -10.57
C PHE A 242 16.48 -7.36 -11.88
N GLU A 243 17.79 -7.16 -12.02
CA GLU A 243 18.56 -7.47 -13.23
C GLU A 243 18.42 -8.94 -13.68
N PRO A 244 18.48 -9.95 -12.80
CA PRO A 244 18.25 -11.34 -13.19
C PRO A 244 16.82 -11.56 -13.71
N PHE A 245 15.85 -10.84 -13.14
CA PHE A 245 14.45 -10.94 -13.52
C PHE A 245 14.19 -10.25 -14.87
N ILE A 246 14.69 -9.03 -15.06
CA ILE A 246 14.55 -8.25 -16.29
C ILE A 246 15.14 -9.02 -17.49
N ASN A 247 16.29 -9.68 -17.29
CA ASN A 247 16.95 -10.47 -18.32
C ASN A 247 16.25 -11.81 -18.63
N THR A 248 15.35 -12.27 -17.75
CA THR A 248 14.56 -13.51 -17.94
C THR A 248 13.13 -13.25 -18.41
N LEU A 249 12.66 -12.00 -18.38
CA LEU A 249 11.37 -11.64 -18.94
C LEU A 249 11.42 -11.85 -20.46
N ASN A 250 10.65 -12.83 -20.93
CA ASN A 250 10.28 -12.88 -22.35
C ASN A 250 9.24 -11.76 -22.58
N LEU A 251 9.74 -10.59 -22.96
CA LEU A 251 8.97 -9.34 -23.00
C LEU A 251 8.10 -9.23 -24.25
N ASP A 252 8.09 -10.25 -25.12
CA ASP A 252 7.31 -10.29 -26.36
C ASP A 252 5.78 -10.30 -26.12
N ASP A 253 5.34 -10.60 -24.89
CA ASP A 253 3.92 -10.65 -24.51
C ASP A 253 3.42 -9.39 -23.76
N LEU A 254 4.30 -8.47 -23.40
CA LEU A 254 3.91 -7.21 -22.77
C LEU A 254 3.36 -6.26 -23.84
N GLY A 255 2.08 -6.01 -23.84
CA GLY A 255 1.43 -5.06 -24.73
C GLY A 255 0.56 -5.65 -25.86
N LYS A 256 0.53 -6.95 -26.05
CA LYS A 256 -0.45 -7.59 -26.96
C LYS A 256 -1.79 -7.73 -26.26
N ARG A 257 -2.69 -6.75 -26.42
CA ARG A 257 -4.11 -6.95 -26.11
C ARG A 257 -4.61 -8.10 -26.99
N LYS A 258 -5.09 -9.18 -26.39
CA LYS A 258 -5.99 -10.09 -27.09
C LYS A 258 -7.27 -9.32 -27.40
N SER A 259 -7.47 -9.08 -28.69
CA SER A 259 -8.73 -8.61 -29.27
C SER A 259 -9.82 -9.66 -29.06
#